data_cc9a590443cc48959fc8da838abe1caf
#
_entry.id   cc9a590443cc48959fc8da838abe1caf
#
_cell.length_a   1.000
_cell.length_b   1.000
_cell.length_c   1.000
_cell.angle_alpha   90.00
_cell.angle_beta   90.00
_cell.angle_gamma   90.00
#
_symmetry.space_group_name_H-M   'P 1'
#
loop_
_entity.id
_entity.type
_entity.pdbx_description
1 polymer ?
#
loop_
_entity_poly.entity_id
_entity_poly.type
_entity_poly.pdbx_seq_one_letter_code
_entity_poly.pdbx_strand_id
1 'polypeptide(L)'
;ANESMLVAANEGVTKYKLEDGHFELDKKADETLLAAIETGTKADVRQYYLDKAKKELDEKLDEKAYPEAYDKAWDKIVEEIDDKYADAEEKYELNDPDFTEVPVKIYENFFRNEEEDYNNDGEAEGNIRVYAKNDNVDLACLLDGAFPEKADEIAIDRMHADNVGVKVGDEISVSGQRFKVVGLIAYVNYATLHEKSTDMMFDAIKFDVAMVTQEGFNSLHKTVHYFYTWNYVDTPADEVEQKAKSDDFMKALLTQVVCDDKELEDYMPR
;
A
#
# COMPACT_ATOMS: atom_id res chain seq x y z
N ALA A 1 -28.83 -13.34 -17.23
CA ALA A 1 -28.43 -13.16 -15.82
C ALA A 1 -26.92 -12.82 -15.70
N ASN A 2 -26.05 -13.53 -16.43
CA ASN A 2 -24.59 -13.28 -16.34
C ASN A 2 -24.17 -11.90 -16.90
N GLU A 3 -24.77 -11.49 -18.00
CA GLU A 3 -24.42 -10.24 -18.69
C GLU A 3 -24.82 -8.99 -17.85
N SER A 4 -25.98 -9.03 -17.20
CA SER A 4 -26.43 -7.95 -16.31
C SER A 4 -25.58 -7.84 -15.03
N MET A 5 -25.08 -8.96 -14.50
CA MET A 5 -24.16 -8.99 -13.35
C MET A 5 -22.78 -8.43 -13.73
N LEU A 6 -22.29 -8.76 -14.93
CA LEU A 6 -21.00 -8.26 -15.41
C LEU A 6 -21.04 -6.74 -15.65
N VAL A 7 -22.13 -6.22 -16.23
CA VAL A 7 -22.34 -4.79 -16.43
C VAL A 7 -22.41 -4.06 -15.10
N ALA A 8 -23.16 -4.58 -14.12
CA ALA A 8 -23.26 -3.97 -12.79
C ALA A 8 -21.91 -4.01 -12.02
N ALA A 9 -21.14 -5.08 -12.18
CA ALA A 9 -19.80 -5.17 -11.60
C ALA A 9 -18.83 -4.15 -12.23
N ASN A 10 -18.82 -4.01 -13.56
CA ASN A 10 -18.00 -3.04 -14.26
C ASN A 10 -18.38 -1.60 -13.97
N GLU A 11 -19.71 -1.30 -13.86
CA GLU A 11 -20.18 0.01 -13.42
C GLU A 11 -19.74 0.31 -11.98
N GLY A 12 -19.72 -0.69 -11.09
CA GLY A 12 -19.21 -0.58 -9.72
C GLY A 12 -17.72 -0.25 -9.69
N VAL A 13 -16.91 -0.93 -10.49
CA VAL A 13 -15.46 -0.66 -10.61
C VAL A 13 -15.19 0.79 -11.00
N THR A 14 -15.89 1.29 -12.02
CA THR A 14 -15.73 2.68 -12.49
C THR A 14 -16.23 3.68 -11.47
N LYS A 15 -17.44 3.46 -10.90
CA LYS A 15 -18.10 4.38 -9.98
C LYS A 15 -17.31 4.56 -8.68
N TYR A 16 -16.73 3.49 -8.15
CA TYR A 16 -15.97 3.50 -6.90
C TYR A 16 -14.46 3.55 -7.10
N LYS A 17 -13.99 3.74 -8.33
CA LYS A 17 -12.56 3.90 -8.68
C LYS A 17 -11.69 2.83 -8.05
N LEU A 18 -12.09 1.56 -8.21
CA LEU A 18 -11.36 0.45 -7.62
C LEU A 18 -9.92 0.37 -8.13
N GLU A 19 -9.01 0.02 -7.24
CA GLU A 19 -7.61 -0.20 -7.55
C GLU A 19 -7.39 -1.39 -8.50
N ASP A 20 -6.32 -1.35 -9.29
CA ASP A 20 -5.82 -2.51 -10.04
C ASP A 20 -4.83 -3.33 -9.20
N GLY A 21 -4.20 -2.71 -8.22
CA GLY A 21 -3.33 -3.37 -7.27
C GLY A 21 -2.84 -2.42 -6.17
N HIS A 22 -2.06 -2.98 -5.25
CA HIS A 22 -1.53 -2.24 -4.12
C HIS A 22 -0.16 -2.77 -3.67
N PHE A 23 0.52 -1.97 -2.87
CA PHE A 23 1.72 -2.35 -2.14
C PHE A 23 1.83 -1.55 -0.84
N GLU A 24 2.56 -2.05 0.12
CA GLU A 24 2.82 -1.38 1.40
C GLU A 24 4.32 -1.16 1.57
N LEU A 25 4.69 0.02 2.06
CA LEU A 25 6.06 0.36 2.46
C LEU A 25 6.12 0.55 3.98
N ASP A 26 7.27 0.27 4.57
CA ASP A 26 7.50 0.45 6.02
C ASP A 26 7.66 1.92 6.42
N LYS A 27 7.90 2.81 5.45
CA LYS A 27 7.94 4.27 5.63
C LYS A 27 7.23 4.98 4.47
N LYS A 28 6.83 6.23 4.69
CA LYS A 28 6.23 7.05 3.64
C LYS A 28 7.25 7.30 2.52
N ALA A 29 6.86 7.01 1.29
CA ALA A 29 7.63 7.36 0.11
C ALA A 29 7.58 8.86 -0.14
N ASP A 30 8.70 9.44 -0.60
CA ASP A 30 8.72 10.80 -1.09
C ASP A 30 8.20 10.91 -2.53
N GLU A 31 7.98 12.14 -2.99
CA GLU A 31 7.46 12.41 -4.33
C GLU A 31 8.39 11.90 -5.44
N THR A 32 9.71 11.92 -5.22
CA THR A 32 10.70 11.45 -6.19
C THR A 32 10.60 9.94 -6.38
N LEU A 33 10.50 9.17 -5.30
CA LEU A 33 10.32 7.72 -5.36
C LEU A 33 8.98 7.36 -6.02
N LEU A 34 7.89 8.02 -5.62
CA LEU A 34 6.56 7.77 -6.21
C LEU A 34 6.55 8.07 -7.71
N ALA A 35 7.15 9.18 -8.15
CA ALA A 35 7.26 9.51 -9.56
C ALA A 35 8.08 8.48 -10.34
N ALA A 36 9.17 7.96 -9.77
CA ALA A 36 9.96 6.89 -10.37
C ALA A 36 9.17 5.59 -10.51
N ILE A 37 8.42 5.19 -9.48
CA ILE A 37 7.57 3.99 -9.52
C ILE A 37 6.45 4.15 -10.56
N GLU A 38 5.82 5.32 -10.66
CA GLU A 38 4.73 5.60 -11.63
C GLU A 38 5.17 5.45 -13.08
N THR A 39 6.46 5.59 -13.40
CA THR A 39 6.97 5.35 -14.76
C THR A 39 6.85 3.89 -15.20
N GLY A 40 6.82 2.95 -14.27
CA GLY A 40 6.86 1.52 -14.53
C GLY A 40 8.21 1.03 -15.07
N THR A 41 9.27 1.84 -14.98
CA THR A 41 10.62 1.50 -15.43
C THR A 41 11.42 0.82 -14.34
N LYS A 42 12.33 -0.09 -14.72
CA LYS A 42 13.30 -0.66 -13.77
C LYS A 42 14.42 0.33 -13.50
N ALA A 43 14.85 0.42 -12.24
CA ALA A 43 16.11 1.07 -11.89
C ALA A 43 17.30 0.10 -12.11
N ASP A 44 18.47 0.65 -12.46
CA ASP A 44 19.71 -0.14 -12.54
C ASP A 44 20.28 -0.35 -11.12
N VAL A 45 19.84 -1.44 -10.50
CA VAL A 45 20.20 -1.80 -9.11
C VAL A 45 21.70 -2.05 -8.99
N ARG A 46 22.31 -2.73 -9.98
CA ARG A 46 23.76 -3.00 -9.96
C ARG A 46 24.55 -1.70 -9.99
N GLN A 47 24.21 -0.78 -10.89
CA GLN A 47 24.87 0.53 -10.99
C GLN A 47 24.68 1.35 -9.72
N TYR A 48 23.47 1.32 -9.13
CA TYR A 48 23.20 1.97 -7.86
C TYR A 48 24.12 1.49 -6.74
N TYR A 49 24.30 0.17 -6.59
CA TYR A 49 25.23 -0.37 -5.58
C TYR A 49 26.68 -0.02 -5.86
N LEU A 50 27.10 -0.03 -7.12
CA LEU A 50 28.47 0.38 -7.50
C LEU A 50 28.73 1.85 -7.16
N ASP A 51 27.80 2.76 -7.49
CA ASP A 51 27.92 4.19 -7.22
C ASP A 51 27.98 4.47 -5.71
N LYS A 52 27.12 3.80 -4.93
CA LYS A 52 27.10 3.90 -3.47
C LYS A 52 28.41 3.42 -2.86
N ALA A 53 28.88 2.24 -3.25
CA ALA A 53 30.11 1.66 -2.74
C ALA A 53 31.34 2.50 -3.14
N LYS A 54 31.37 3.05 -4.35
CA LYS A 54 32.43 3.95 -4.80
C LYS A 54 32.52 5.18 -3.92
N LYS A 55 31.39 5.82 -3.64
CA LYS A 55 31.34 6.98 -2.74
C LYS A 55 31.86 6.64 -1.35
N GLU A 56 31.47 5.50 -0.78
CA GLU A 56 31.93 5.06 0.53
C GLU A 56 33.43 4.74 0.54
N LEU A 57 33.96 4.19 -0.55
CA LEU A 57 35.40 3.91 -0.69
C LEU A 57 36.19 5.22 -0.80
N ASP A 58 35.73 6.18 -1.60
CA ASP A 58 36.35 7.51 -1.78
C ASP A 58 36.43 8.28 -0.46
N GLU A 59 35.45 8.11 0.43
CA GLU A 59 35.48 8.71 1.77
C GLU A 59 36.52 8.06 2.72
N LYS A 60 36.87 6.79 2.49
CA LYS A 60 37.76 6.01 3.36
C LYS A 60 39.19 5.91 2.85
N LEU A 61 39.40 6.00 1.55
CA LEU A 61 40.71 5.76 0.91
C LEU A 61 40.92 6.72 -0.25
N ASP A 62 42.02 7.48 -0.19
CA ASP A 62 42.42 8.39 -1.25
C ASP A 62 43.05 7.61 -2.42
N GLU A 63 42.35 7.54 -3.55
CA GLU A 63 42.79 6.88 -4.79
C GLU A 63 44.14 7.40 -5.28
N LYS A 64 44.38 8.72 -5.19
CA LYS A 64 45.61 9.33 -5.67
C LYS A 64 46.79 9.05 -4.75
N ALA A 65 46.55 8.98 -3.45
CA ALA A 65 47.61 8.69 -2.46
C ALA A 65 47.96 7.22 -2.39
N TYR A 66 46.99 6.33 -2.60
CA TYR A 66 47.11 4.88 -2.43
C TYR A 66 46.48 4.08 -3.59
N PRO A 67 46.91 4.26 -4.85
CA PRO A 67 46.20 3.71 -6.01
C PRO A 67 46.13 2.17 -5.99
N GLU A 68 47.18 1.47 -5.67
CA GLU A 68 47.18 -0.01 -5.63
C GLU A 68 46.26 -0.59 -4.55
N ALA A 69 46.16 0.09 -3.41
CA ALA A 69 45.28 -0.32 -2.33
C ALA A 69 43.80 -0.02 -2.69
N TYR A 70 43.56 1.09 -3.38
CA TYR A 70 42.25 1.49 -3.86
C TYR A 70 41.73 0.49 -4.91
N ASP A 71 42.54 0.20 -5.94
CA ASP A 71 42.19 -0.77 -6.99
C ASP A 71 41.87 -2.16 -6.41
N LYS A 72 42.68 -2.64 -5.50
CA LYS A 72 42.43 -3.92 -4.85
C LYS A 72 41.14 -3.91 -4.00
N ALA A 73 40.87 -2.83 -3.30
CA ALA A 73 39.67 -2.71 -2.51
C ALA A 73 38.42 -2.62 -3.43
N TRP A 74 38.54 -1.88 -4.54
CA TRP A 74 37.47 -1.75 -5.52
C TRP A 74 37.15 -3.07 -6.22
N ASP A 75 38.16 -3.83 -6.67
CA ASP A 75 37.98 -5.15 -7.29
C ASP A 75 37.22 -6.11 -6.38
N LYS A 76 37.55 -6.11 -5.08
CA LYS A 76 36.85 -6.92 -4.09
C LYS A 76 35.39 -6.48 -3.90
N ILE A 77 35.13 -5.17 -3.83
CA ILE A 77 33.79 -4.61 -3.70
C ILE A 77 32.93 -4.96 -4.92
N VAL A 78 33.48 -4.85 -6.13
CA VAL A 78 32.77 -5.23 -7.37
C VAL A 78 32.41 -6.71 -7.36
N GLU A 79 33.35 -7.59 -6.96
CA GLU A 79 33.08 -9.04 -6.85
C GLU A 79 31.93 -9.33 -5.85
N GLU A 80 31.94 -8.71 -4.66
CA GLU A 80 30.88 -8.88 -3.66
C GLU A 80 29.52 -8.34 -4.15
N ILE A 81 29.51 -7.23 -4.88
CA ILE A 81 28.28 -6.68 -5.47
C ILE A 81 27.76 -7.58 -6.58
N ASP A 82 28.65 -8.09 -7.46
CA ASP A 82 28.25 -8.98 -8.56
C ASP A 82 27.66 -10.29 -8.05
N ASP A 83 28.25 -10.88 -7.00
CA ASP A 83 27.71 -12.08 -6.35
C ASP A 83 26.33 -11.81 -5.74
N LYS A 84 26.19 -10.74 -4.97
CA LYS A 84 24.92 -10.35 -4.35
C LYS A 84 23.85 -10.03 -5.41
N TYR A 85 24.23 -9.35 -6.49
CA TYR A 85 23.30 -9.00 -7.56
C TYR A 85 22.88 -10.23 -8.36
N ALA A 86 23.77 -11.19 -8.62
CA ALA A 86 23.44 -12.42 -9.34
C ALA A 86 22.36 -13.25 -8.61
N ASP A 87 22.48 -13.37 -7.28
CA ASP A 87 21.46 -14.03 -6.46
C ASP A 87 20.10 -13.31 -6.53
N ALA A 88 20.12 -11.98 -6.46
CA ALA A 88 18.90 -11.18 -6.56
C ALA A 88 18.30 -11.21 -7.97
N GLU A 89 19.14 -11.18 -9.00
CA GLU A 89 18.73 -11.28 -10.40
C GLU A 89 17.99 -12.59 -10.67
N GLU A 90 18.55 -13.74 -10.20
CA GLU A 90 17.91 -15.04 -10.34
C GLU A 90 16.59 -15.11 -9.56
N LYS A 91 16.61 -14.69 -8.30
CA LYS A 91 15.44 -14.77 -7.41
C LYS A 91 14.25 -13.92 -7.86
N TYR A 92 14.51 -12.75 -8.39
CA TYR A 92 13.48 -11.76 -8.73
C TYR A 92 13.33 -11.54 -10.24
N GLU A 93 14.01 -12.32 -11.07
CA GLU A 93 13.97 -12.22 -12.55
C GLU A 93 14.24 -10.79 -13.06
N LEU A 94 15.24 -10.11 -12.47
CA LEU A 94 15.49 -8.70 -12.76
C LEU A 94 15.97 -8.43 -14.20
N ASN A 95 16.58 -9.41 -14.88
CA ASN A 95 17.06 -9.35 -16.26
C ASN A 95 16.15 -10.06 -17.27
N ASP A 96 14.84 -10.04 -17.02
CA ASP A 96 13.87 -10.55 -17.98
C ASP A 96 13.98 -9.81 -19.33
N PRO A 97 14.32 -10.50 -20.43
CA PRO A 97 14.45 -9.86 -21.73
C PRO A 97 13.11 -9.42 -22.33
N ASP A 98 12.02 -10.01 -21.87
CA ASP A 98 10.65 -9.72 -22.31
C ASP A 98 9.98 -8.62 -21.47
N PHE A 99 10.71 -8.04 -20.49
CA PHE A 99 10.19 -6.96 -19.65
C PHE A 99 9.69 -5.78 -20.47
N THR A 100 8.52 -5.29 -20.11
CA THR A 100 7.95 -4.06 -20.66
C THR A 100 7.64 -3.06 -19.55
N GLU A 101 7.81 -1.77 -19.84
CA GLU A 101 7.42 -0.70 -18.93
C GLU A 101 5.91 -0.68 -18.74
N VAL A 102 5.47 -0.55 -17.48
CA VAL A 102 4.06 -0.52 -17.13
C VAL A 102 3.76 0.75 -16.33
N PRO A 103 3.45 1.87 -17.01
CA PRO A 103 3.08 3.11 -16.32
C PRO A 103 1.80 2.92 -15.49
N VAL A 104 1.85 3.45 -14.27
CA VAL A 104 0.71 3.41 -13.34
C VAL A 104 0.48 4.79 -12.72
N LYS A 105 -0.69 4.98 -12.15
CA LYS A 105 -1.01 6.09 -11.26
C LYS A 105 -1.10 5.57 -9.85
N ILE A 106 -0.36 6.17 -8.90
CA ILE A 106 -0.28 5.76 -7.50
C ILE A 106 -1.08 6.74 -6.64
N TYR A 107 -1.76 6.19 -5.64
CA TYR A 107 -2.50 6.94 -4.63
C TYR A 107 -2.13 6.48 -3.23
N GLU A 108 -2.04 7.43 -2.30
CA GLU A 108 -1.93 7.14 -0.87
C GLU A 108 -3.29 6.64 -0.37
N ASN A 109 -3.32 5.43 0.18
CA ASN A 109 -4.50 4.84 0.81
C ASN A 109 -4.15 4.33 2.21
N PHE A 110 -3.60 5.23 3.02
CA PHE A 110 -3.06 4.92 4.32
C PHE A 110 -4.16 4.57 5.32
N PHE A 111 -3.87 3.63 6.21
CA PHE A 111 -4.77 3.24 7.26
C PHE A 111 -4.05 3.04 8.60
N ARG A 112 -4.85 2.99 9.65
CA ARG A 112 -4.43 2.58 11.00
C ARG A 112 -5.33 1.44 11.47
N ASN A 113 -4.75 0.45 12.13
CA ASN A 113 -5.51 -0.58 12.83
C ASN A 113 -5.61 -0.17 14.29
N GLU A 114 -6.82 0.16 14.72
CA GLU A 114 -7.13 0.68 16.04
C GLU A 114 -7.97 -0.34 16.83
N GLU A 115 -8.14 -0.12 18.12
CA GLU A 115 -9.07 -0.86 18.96
C GLU A 115 -10.42 -0.18 18.94
N GLU A 116 -11.50 -0.96 18.87
CA GLU A 116 -12.86 -0.46 18.88
C GLU A 116 -13.59 -0.86 20.16
N ASP A 117 -14.17 0.12 20.82
CA ASP A 117 -15.12 -0.03 21.94
C ASP A 117 -16.44 0.60 21.49
N TYR A 118 -17.31 -0.22 20.87
CA TYR A 118 -18.55 0.27 20.27
C TYR A 118 -19.68 0.46 21.30
N ASN A 119 -19.55 -0.10 22.51
CA ASN A 119 -20.54 0.05 23.57
C ASN A 119 -20.14 1.08 24.64
N ASN A 120 -18.90 1.62 24.56
CA ASN A 120 -18.31 2.61 25.45
C ASN A 120 -18.22 2.15 26.92
N ASP A 121 -17.97 0.87 27.18
CA ASP A 121 -17.78 0.35 28.53
C ASP A 121 -16.31 0.47 29.02
N GLY A 122 -15.40 0.85 28.13
CA GLY A 122 -13.98 1.06 28.41
C GLY A 122 -13.11 -0.15 28.08
N GLU A 123 -13.68 -1.22 27.52
CA GLU A 123 -12.97 -2.40 27.03
C GLU A 123 -13.17 -2.50 25.51
N ALA A 124 -12.12 -2.88 24.78
CA ALA A 124 -12.23 -3.05 23.35
C ALA A 124 -12.89 -4.41 23.01
N GLU A 125 -13.93 -4.39 22.19
CA GLU A 125 -14.58 -5.60 21.69
C GLU A 125 -13.97 -6.12 20.40
N GLY A 126 -13.30 -5.26 19.63
CA GLY A 126 -12.75 -5.63 18.32
C GLY A 126 -11.67 -4.69 17.82
N ASN A 127 -11.34 -4.88 16.56
CA ASN A 127 -10.41 -4.04 15.82
C ASN A 127 -11.15 -3.27 14.73
N ILE A 128 -10.70 -2.05 14.48
CA ILE A 128 -11.24 -1.19 13.44
C ILE A 128 -10.10 -0.67 12.55
N ARG A 129 -10.23 -0.86 11.24
CA ARG A 129 -9.34 -0.27 10.25
C ARG A 129 -9.86 1.07 9.81
N VAL A 130 -9.11 2.12 10.12
CA VAL A 130 -9.52 3.50 9.89
C VAL A 130 -8.75 4.09 8.71
N TYR A 131 -9.48 4.56 7.70
CA TYR A 131 -8.96 5.30 6.56
C TYR A 131 -9.30 6.79 6.69
N ALA A 132 -8.42 7.64 6.17
CA ALA A 132 -8.78 9.02 5.91
C ALA A 132 -9.66 9.10 4.64
N LYS A 133 -10.67 9.96 4.67
CA LYS A 133 -11.52 10.23 3.50
C LYS A 133 -10.66 10.66 2.31
N ASN A 134 -10.88 10.02 1.16
CA ASN A 134 -10.27 10.39 -0.11
C ASN A 134 -11.31 10.33 -1.24
N ASP A 135 -11.02 11.02 -2.35
CA ASP A 135 -11.88 11.09 -3.53
C ASP A 135 -11.23 10.45 -4.77
N ASN A 136 -10.09 9.77 -4.60
CA ASN A 136 -9.25 9.36 -5.70
C ASN A 136 -9.36 7.87 -6.06
N VAL A 137 -9.45 6.99 -5.06
CA VAL A 137 -9.39 5.54 -5.23
C VAL A 137 -10.17 4.83 -4.13
N ASP A 138 -10.68 3.63 -4.42
CA ASP A 138 -11.42 2.79 -3.47
C ASP A 138 -12.48 3.55 -2.68
N LEU A 139 -13.36 4.23 -3.40
CA LEU A 139 -14.38 5.09 -2.78
C LEU A 139 -15.39 4.26 -2.01
N ALA A 140 -15.74 4.75 -0.82
CA ALA A 140 -16.82 4.17 -0.04
C ALA A 140 -18.20 4.50 -0.65
N CYS A 141 -19.11 3.53 -0.56
CA CYS A 141 -20.55 3.75 -0.82
C CYS A 141 -21.22 4.22 0.46
N LEU A 142 -21.86 5.37 0.44
CA LEU A 142 -22.71 5.83 1.54
C LEU A 142 -24.08 5.13 1.48
N LEU A 143 -24.43 4.43 2.55
CA LEU A 143 -25.66 3.66 2.66
C LEU A 143 -26.71 4.33 3.56
N ASP A 144 -26.25 5.06 4.58
CA ASP A 144 -27.10 5.84 5.48
C ASP A 144 -26.32 7.01 6.08
N GLY A 145 -27.01 8.09 6.46
CA GLY A 145 -26.40 9.27 7.07
C GLY A 145 -25.56 10.12 6.11
N ALA A 146 -24.34 10.48 6.53
CA ALA A 146 -23.43 11.35 5.79
C ALA A 146 -21.97 10.89 5.90
N PHE A 147 -21.11 11.38 5.02
CA PHE A 147 -19.67 11.25 5.20
C PHE A 147 -19.16 12.18 6.30
N PRO A 148 -18.08 11.79 7.03
CA PRO A 148 -17.46 12.65 8.05
C PRO A 148 -16.99 14.00 7.46
N GLU A 149 -17.26 15.08 8.20
CA GLU A 149 -16.83 16.45 7.87
C GLU A 149 -16.01 17.08 9.00
N LYS A 150 -16.09 16.53 10.23
CA LYS A 150 -15.35 17.01 11.41
C LYS A 150 -14.40 15.94 11.93
N ALA A 151 -13.39 16.37 12.69
CA ALA A 151 -12.37 15.50 13.24
C ALA A 151 -12.89 14.43 14.22
N ASP A 152 -14.02 14.66 14.84
CA ASP A 152 -14.71 13.77 15.78
C ASP A 152 -15.86 12.96 15.14
N GLU A 153 -15.96 12.98 13.83
CA GLU A 153 -16.96 12.22 13.07
C GLU A 153 -16.35 10.98 12.41
N ILE A 154 -17.14 9.90 12.38
CA ILE A 154 -16.76 8.62 11.77
C ILE A 154 -17.92 8.05 10.97
N ALA A 155 -17.61 7.42 9.84
CA ALA A 155 -18.53 6.51 9.14
C ALA A 155 -17.97 5.09 9.23
N ILE A 156 -18.82 4.13 9.62
CA ILE A 156 -18.44 2.74 9.87
C ILE A 156 -19.13 1.80 8.88
N ASP A 157 -18.60 0.57 8.77
CA ASP A 157 -19.20 -0.44 7.89
C ASP A 157 -20.63 -0.79 8.34
N ARG A 158 -21.54 -0.85 7.36
CA ARG A 158 -22.96 -1.15 7.59
C ARG A 158 -23.19 -2.50 8.20
N MET A 159 -22.48 -3.53 7.74
CA MET A 159 -22.67 -4.89 8.21
C MET A 159 -22.21 -5.04 9.66
N HIS A 160 -21.06 -4.42 10.00
CA HIS A 160 -20.59 -4.35 11.37
C HIS A 160 -21.62 -3.64 12.26
N ALA A 161 -22.03 -2.44 11.90
CA ALA A 161 -23.02 -1.64 12.63
C ALA A 161 -24.32 -2.40 12.91
N ASP A 162 -24.87 -3.09 11.89
CA ASP A 162 -26.10 -3.89 12.03
C ASP A 162 -25.88 -5.05 13.00
N ASN A 163 -24.72 -5.70 13.02
CA ASN A 163 -24.42 -6.83 13.91
C ASN A 163 -24.22 -6.42 15.38
N VAL A 164 -23.63 -5.24 15.64
CA VAL A 164 -23.35 -4.77 17.00
C VAL A 164 -24.41 -3.79 17.52
N GLY A 165 -25.36 -3.38 16.67
CA GLY A 165 -26.49 -2.54 17.03
C GLY A 165 -26.20 -1.05 17.07
N VAL A 166 -25.06 -0.60 16.51
CA VAL A 166 -24.68 0.80 16.39
C VAL A 166 -25.44 1.47 15.25
N LYS A 167 -25.84 2.72 15.44
CA LYS A 167 -26.65 3.51 14.49
C LYS A 167 -26.04 4.89 14.23
N VAL A 168 -26.44 5.51 13.13
CA VAL A 168 -26.16 6.93 12.90
C VAL A 168 -26.69 7.76 14.07
N GLY A 169 -25.80 8.57 14.64
CA GLY A 169 -26.06 9.41 15.81
C GLY A 169 -25.45 8.86 17.11
N ASP A 170 -25.10 7.58 17.16
CA ASP A 170 -24.41 6.98 18.31
C ASP A 170 -22.97 7.45 18.39
N GLU A 171 -22.33 7.22 19.53
CA GLU A 171 -20.89 7.42 19.75
C GLU A 171 -20.20 6.08 19.94
N ILE A 172 -19.00 5.95 19.39
CA ILE A 172 -18.08 4.82 19.64
C ILE A 172 -16.72 5.36 20.09
N SER A 173 -15.95 4.52 20.74
CA SER A 173 -14.58 4.85 21.12
C SER A 173 -13.60 4.07 20.24
N VAL A 174 -12.62 4.77 19.67
CA VAL A 174 -11.56 4.21 18.85
C VAL A 174 -10.24 4.50 19.54
N SER A 175 -9.59 3.45 20.08
CA SER A 175 -8.37 3.55 20.89
C SER A 175 -8.47 4.63 21.98
N GLY A 176 -9.63 4.70 22.64
CA GLY A 176 -9.89 5.65 23.74
C GLY A 176 -10.35 7.04 23.29
N GLN A 177 -10.39 7.33 21.99
CA GLN A 177 -10.92 8.59 21.45
C GLN A 177 -12.37 8.41 20.99
N ARG A 178 -13.26 9.33 21.41
CA ARG A 178 -14.68 9.28 21.04
C ARG A 178 -14.92 9.87 19.67
N PHE A 179 -15.73 9.17 18.89
CA PHE A 179 -16.22 9.59 17.59
C PHE A 179 -17.74 9.48 17.51
N LYS A 180 -18.36 10.44 16.86
CA LYS A 180 -19.78 10.39 16.53
C LYS A 180 -19.97 9.66 15.21
N VAL A 181 -20.77 8.62 15.21
CA VAL A 181 -21.16 7.89 13.99
C VAL A 181 -22.11 8.75 13.18
N VAL A 182 -21.67 9.26 12.04
CA VAL A 182 -22.45 10.14 11.17
C VAL A 182 -22.95 9.44 9.92
N GLY A 183 -22.38 8.31 9.56
CA GLY A 183 -22.75 7.54 8.40
C GLY A 183 -22.46 6.05 8.50
N LEU A 184 -23.20 5.29 7.70
CA LEU A 184 -22.95 3.87 7.44
C LEU A 184 -22.51 3.72 6.00
N ILE A 185 -21.39 3.05 5.81
CA ILE A 185 -20.70 2.91 4.51
C ILE A 185 -20.49 1.44 4.15
N ALA A 186 -20.11 1.20 2.92
CA ALA A 186 -19.50 -0.04 2.47
C ALA A 186 -18.37 0.28 1.49
N TYR A 187 -17.25 -0.42 1.63
CA TYR A 187 -16.18 -0.45 0.65
C TYR A 187 -16.35 -1.67 -0.25
N VAL A 188 -16.28 -1.50 -1.55
CA VAL A 188 -16.49 -2.61 -2.51
C VAL A 188 -15.40 -3.66 -2.40
N ASN A 189 -14.15 -3.23 -2.13
CA ASN A 189 -13.00 -4.10 -1.87
C ASN A 189 -13.05 -4.82 -0.51
N TYR A 190 -14.00 -4.48 0.36
CA TYR A 190 -14.32 -5.17 1.62
C TYR A 190 -15.69 -5.83 1.59
N ALA A 191 -16.05 -6.45 0.47
CA ALA A 191 -17.34 -7.15 0.32
C ALA A 191 -17.57 -8.24 1.38
N THR A 192 -16.48 -8.78 1.96
CA THR A 192 -16.47 -9.58 3.18
C THR A 192 -15.45 -8.95 4.14
N LEU A 193 -15.89 -8.66 5.38
CA LEU A 193 -15.05 -8.01 6.39
C LEU A 193 -14.01 -9.00 6.96
N HIS A 194 -12.87 -9.11 6.26
CA HIS A 194 -11.71 -9.85 6.74
C HIS A 194 -10.61 -8.90 7.21
N GLU A 195 -10.06 -9.12 8.40
CA GLU A 195 -8.92 -8.35 8.91
C GLU A 195 -7.66 -8.61 8.07
N LYS A 196 -7.48 -9.86 7.63
CA LYS A 196 -6.36 -10.30 6.79
C LYS A 196 -6.88 -11.13 5.61
N SER A 197 -6.20 -11.03 4.47
CA SER A 197 -6.53 -11.84 3.28
C SER A 197 -6.42 -13.35 3.50
N THR A 198 -5.72 -13.77 4.55
CA THR A 198 -5.55 -15.18 4.95
C THR A 198 -6.65 -15.68 5.90
N ASP A 199 -7.54 -14.81 6.37
CA ASP A 199 -8.59 -15.19 7.29
C ASP A 199 -9.64 -16.03 6.56
N MET A 200 -9.88 -17.23 7.07
CA MET A 200 -10.86 -18.16 6.50
C MET A 200 -12.26 -17.97 7.09
N MET A 201 -12.40 -17.17 8.14
CA MET A 201 -13.68 -16.90 8.81
C MET A 201 -13.97 -15.41 8.85
N PHE A 202 -15.15 -15.08 8.41
CA PHE A 202 -15.73 -13.75 8.48
C PHE A 202 -16.21 -13.43 9.91
N ASP A 203 -15.73 -12.32 10.49
CA ASP A 203 -16.16 -11.85 11.80
C ASP A 203 -16.51 -10.35 11.77
N ALA A 204 -17.71 -10.04 11.30
CA ALA A 204 -18.25 -8.67 11.26
C ALA A 204 -18.58 -8.09 12.65
N ILE A 205 -18.36 -8.85 13.72
CA ILE A 205 -18.53 -8.36 15.09
C ILE A 205 -17.21 -7.81 15.62
N LYS A 206 -16.09 -8.50 15.30
CA LYS A 206 -14.75 -8.18 15.85
C LYS A 206 -13.89 -7.34 14.94
N PHE A 207 -14.30 -7.12 13.71
CA PHE A 207 -13.57 -6.30 12.75
C PHE A 207 -14.51 -5.35 12.02
N ASP A 208 -14.13 -4.07 12.03
CA ASP A 208 -14.81 -2.97 11.34
C ASP A 208 -13.86 -2.26 10.36
N VAL A 209 -14.41 -1.59 9.38
CA VAL A 209 -13.70 -0.70 8.46
C VAL A 209 -14.40 0.66 8.47
N ALA A 210 -13.64 1.70 8.70
CA ALA A 210 -14.18 3.02 8.92
C ALA A 210 -13.47 4.11 8.12
N MET A 211 -14.18 5.22 7.97
CA MET A 211 -13.69 6.45 7.38
C MET A 211 -13.81 7.59 8.39
N VAL A 212 -12.76 8.39 8.49
CA VAL A 212 -12.72 9.66 9.23
C VAL A 212 -12.22 10.78 8.32
N THR A 213 -12.26 12.03 8.75
CA THR A 213 -11.55 13.12 8.06
C THR A 213 -10.02 12.94 8.20
N GLN A 214 -9.24 13.65 7.39
CA GLN A 214 -7.77 13.65 7.54
C GLN A 214 -7.34 14.14 8.93
N GLU A 215 -8.06 15.11 9.50
CA GLU A 215 -7.80 15.62 10.85
C GLU A 215 -8.12 14.55 11.91
N GLY A 216 -9.24 13.84 11.78
CA GLY A 216 -9.59 12.69 12.63
C GLY A 216 -8.56 11.58 12.53
N PHE A 217 -8.07 11.26 11.35
CA PHE A 217 -7.02 10.27 11.13
C PHE A 217 -5.70 10.66 11.81
N ASN A 218 -5.32 11.93 11.71
CA ASN A 218 -4.10 12.45 12.34
C ASN A 218 -4.17 12.50 13.87
N SER A 219 -5.37 12.51 14.43
CA SER A 219 -5.59 12.49 15.91
C SER A 219 -5.41 11.10 16.52
N LEU A 220 -5.45 10.04 15.73
CA LEU A 220 -5.17 8.67 16.16
C LEU A 220 -3.66 8.42 16.31
N HIS A 221 -3.29 7.46 17.16
CA HIS A 221 -1.90 7.32 17.60
C HIS A 221 -1.23 5.99 17.24
N LYS A 222 -1.97 4.95 16.82
CA LYS A 222 -1.34 3.71 16.39
C LYS A 222 -0.60 3.91 15.06
N THR A 223 0.29 2.99 14.75
CA THR A 223 1.15 3.04 13.56
C THR A 223 0.36 3.25 12.28
N VAL A 224 0.82 4.16 11.43
CA VAL A 224 0.31 4.32 10.07
C VAL A 224 0.85 3.18 9.20
N HIS A 225 -0.04 2.53 8.49
CA HIS A 225 0.32 1.64 7.40
C HIS A 225 0.41 2.46 6.11
N TYR A 226 1.61 2.56 5.54
CA TYR A 226 1.86 3.29 4.30
C TYR A 226 1.47 2.44 3.12
N PHE A 227 0.17 2.31 2.92
CA PHE A 227 -0.47 1.50 1.91
C PHE A 227 -0.74 2.34 0.68
N TYR A 228 -0.20 1.91 -0.46
CA TYR A 228 -0.34 2.58 -1.75
C TYR A 228 -1.18 1.71 -2.68
N THR A 229 -2.12 2.33 -3.35
CA THR A 229 -2.91 1.69 -4.38
C THR A 229 -2.54 2.26 -5.75
N TRP A 230 -2.71 1.48 -6.79
CA TRP A 230 -2.37 1.93 -8.12
C TRP A 230 -3.38 1.46 -9.16
N ASN A 231 -3.49 2.23 -10.24
CA ASN A 231 -4.21 1.87 -11.44
C ASN A 231 -3.30 1.94 -12.66
N TYR A 232 -3.52 1.04 -13.63
CA TYR A 232 -2.84 1.11 -14.91
C TYR A 232 -3.19 2.41 -15.63
N VAL A 233 -2.21 3.03 -16.27
CA VAL A 233 -2.46 4.12 -17.23
C VAL A 233 -3.14 3.55 -18.47
N ASP A 234 -2.63 2.40 -18.96
CA ASP A 234 -3.20 1.66 -20.07
C ASP A 234 -3.80 0.34 -19.55
N THR A 235 -5.12 0.30 -19.44
CA THR A 235 -5.86 -0.85 -18.91
C THR A 235 -5.57 -2.11 -19.75
N PRO A 236 -5.22 -3.25 -19.10
CA PRO A 236 -5.02 -4.53 -19.80
C PRO A 236 -6.29 -4.96 -20.54
N ALA A 237 -6.10 -5.58 -21.72
CA ALA A 237 -7.20 -6.04 -22.55
C ALA A 237 -7.85 -7.32 -22.02
N ASP A 238 -7.08 -8.18 -21.35
CA ASP A 238 -7.52 -9.44 -20.79
C ASP A 238 -6.69 -9.86 -19.56
N GLU A 239 -7.04 -10.98 -18.95
CA GLU A 239 -6.37 -11.51 -17.74
C GLU A 239 -4.91 -11.93 -18.00
N VAL A 240 -4.56 -12.34 -19.22
CA VAL A 240 -3.19 -12.73 -19.58
C VAL A 240 -2.30 -11.49 -19.63
N GLU A 241 -2.77 -10.43 -20.31
CA GLU A 241 -2.07 -9.15 -20.34
C GLU A 241 -2.00 -8.52 -18.93
N GLN A 242 -3.08 -8.61 -18.15
CA GLN A 242 -3.10 -8.11 -16.78
C GLN A 242 -2.03 -8.78 -15.92
N LYS A 243 -1.89 -10.11 -16.02
CA LYS A 243 -0.87 -10.83 -15.27
C LYS A 243 0.54 -10.41 -15.70
N ALA A 244 0.81 -10.35 -17.01
CA ALA A 244 2.11 -9.96 -17.54
C ALA A 244 2.48 -8.53 -17.09
N LYS A 245 1.56 -7.58 -17.21
CA LYS A 245 1.77 -6.19 -16.74
C LYS A 245 1.97 -6.11 -15.24
N SER A 246 1.22 -6.89 -14.46
CA SER A 246 1.41 -6.93 -12.99
C SER A 246 2.79 -7.46 -12.62
N ASP A 247 3.24 -8.54 -13.24
CA ASP A 247 4.57 -9.13 -13.00
C ASP A 247 5.69 -8.13 -13.36
N ASP A 248 5.58 -7.44 -14.49
CA ASP A 248 6.54 -6.42 -14.93
C ASP A 248 6.53 -5.19 -14.00
N PHE A 249 5.34 -4.71 -13.62
CA PHE A 249 5.23 -3.61 -12.66
C PHE A 249 5.88 -3.97 -11.32
N MET A 250 5.70 -5.19 -10.82
CA MET A 250 6.31 -5.65 -9.58
C MET A 250 7.84 -5.68 -9.66
N LYS A 251 8.42 -6.07 -10.79
CA LYS A 251 9.88 -5.99 -11.03
C LYS A 251 10.37 -4.54 -11.01
N ALA A 252 9.67 -3.64 -11.70
CA ALA A 252 9.98 -2.21 -11.70
C ALA A 252 9.89 -1.60 -10.30
N LEU A 253 8.79 -1.83 -9.59
CA LEU A 253 8.57 -1.36 -8.21
C LEU A 253 9.71 -1.81 -7.28
N LEU A 254 10.05 -3.11 -7.32
CA LEU A 254 11.11 -3.66 -6.48
C LEU A 254 12.44 -2.96 -6.71
N THR A 255 12.85 -2.78 -7.96
CA THR A 255 14.12 -2.11 -8.30
C THR A 255 14.14 -0.64 -7.86
N GLN A 256 13.04 0.10 -8.01
CA GLN A 256 12.94 1.49 -7.60
C GLN A 256 13.03 1.63 -6.07
N VAL A 257 12.34 0.76 -5.33
CA VAL A 257 12.36 0.81 -3.85
C VAL A 257 13.74 0.45 -3.32
N VAL A 258 14.43 -0.52 -3.92
CA VAL A 258 15.80 -0.90 -3.54
C VAL A 258 16.76 0.26 -3.74
N CYS A 259 16.65 0.98 -4.86
CA CYS A 259 17.47 2.18 -5.13
C CYS A 259 17.10 3.38 -4.24
N ASP A 260 16.03 3.31 -3.46
CA ASP A 260 15.68 4.28 -2.41
C ASP A 260 16.26 3.91 -1.02
N ASP A 261 17.43 3.28 -0.99
CA ASP A 261 18.19 2.97 0.23
C ASP A 261 17.64 1.79 1.06
N LYS A 262 17.00 0.81 0.40
CA LYS A 262 16.55 -0.43 1.03
C LYS A 262 17.33 -1.64 0.52
N GLU A 263 17.41 -2.68 1.32
CA GLU A 263 17.96 -3.95 0.88
C GLU A 263 16.90 -4.79 0.17
N LEU A 264 17.27 -5.46 -0.92
CA LEU A 264 16.36 -6.32 -1.71
C LEU A 264 15.67 -7.40 -0.86
N GLU A 265 16.38 -7.90 0.16
CA GLU A 265 15.89 -8.95 1.06
C GLU A 265 14.85 -8.45 2.06
N ASP A 266 14.87 -7.15 2.39
CA ASP A 266 13.95 -6.53 3.33
C ASP A 266 12.62 -6.12 2.68
N TYR A 267 12.55 -6.19 1.35
CA TYR A 267 11.39 -5.78 0.60
C TYR A 267 10.62 -6.97 0.02
N MET A 268 9.46 -7.22 0.59
CA MET A 268 8.47 -8.16 0.04
C MET A 268 7.21 -7.38 -0.29
N PRO A 269 6.84 -7.23 -1.58
CA PRO A 269 5.52 -6.70 -1.94
C PRO A 269 4.44 -7.60 -1.33
N ARG A 270 3.53 -7.01 -0.60
CA ARG A 270 2.41 -7.74 0.02
C ARG A 270 1.15 -7.45 -0.75
#